data_9bdedf56ca69d6a37b88c5bf0d7993a5
#
_entry.id   9bdedf56ca69d6a37b88c5bf0d7993a5
#
_cell.length_a   1.000
_cell.length_b   1.000
_cell.length_c   1.000
_cell.angle_alpha   90.00
_cell.angle_beta   90.00
_cell.angle_gamma   90.00
#
_symmetry.space_group_name_H-M   'P 1'
#
loop_
_entity.id
_entity.type
_entity.pdbx_description
1 polymer ?
#
loop_
_entity_poly.entity_id
_entity_poly.type
_entity_poly.pdbx_seq_one_letter_code
_entity_poly.pdbx_strand_id
1 'polypeptide(L)'
;MQRRFILSLLLMSMSGLLFISCSKETKRAGMSHAKGEGMPADWKFTLPKGDPVEGRKVFVEMECHKCHEIKGENFPAVTAGEKGVGPELSQMAGMHPVEFFAESIINPNAVIDEDDRARGYLGEDCKSKMPDYNDILTVKQAADLAAYLNSLTGGGHKVH
;
A
#
# COMPACT_ATOMS: atom_id res chain seq x y z
N MET A 1 -74.53 0.47 -2.71
CA MET A 1 -74.14 -0.77 -3.46
C MET A 1 -72.96 -0.46 -4.35
N GLN A 2 -72.00 -1.27 -4.35
CA GLN A 2 -70.75 -1.47 -5.11
C GLN A 2 -69.46 -1.09 -4.39
N ARG A 3 -68.92 -2.12 -3.77
CA ARG A 3 -67.55 -2.21 -3.28
C ARG A 3 -66.58 -2.18 -4.45
N ARG A 4 -65.73 -1.18 -4.53
CA ARG A 4 -64.54 -1.22 -5.40
C ARG A 4 -63.32 -1.44 -4.49
N PHE A 5 -62.86 -2.67 -4.47
CA PHE A 5 -61.58 -3.05 -3.91
C PHE A 5 -60.47 -2.46 -4.82
N ILE A 6 -59.83 -1.45 -4.33
CA ILE A 6 -58.59 -0.98 -4.94
C ILE A 6 -57.47 -1.81 -4.35
N LEU A 7 -57.01 -2.76 -5.12
CA LEU A 7 -55.84 -3.56 -4.83
C LEU A 7 -54.62 -2.68 -5.02
N SER A 8 -54.13 -2.07 -3.93
CA SER A 8 -52.89 -1.30 -3.93
C SER A 8 -51.73 -2.31 -4.01
N LEU A 9 -51.20 -2.47 -5.21
CA LEU A 9 -49.95 -3.20 -5.45
C LEU A 9 -48.81 -2.37 -4.86
N LEU A 10 -48.40 -2.67 -3.65
CA LEU A 10 -47.15 -2.18 -3.06
C LEU A 10 -46.01 -2.86 -3.81
N LEU A 11 -45.50 -2.20 -4.84
CA LEU A 11 -44.18 -2.49 -5.41
C LEU A 11 -43.15 -2.08 -4.35
N MET A 12 -42.77 -3.03 -3.52
CA MET A 12 -41.58 -2.95 -2.68
C MET A 12 -40.37 -3.01 -3.63
N SER A 13 -39.91 -1.82 -4.02
CA SER A 13 -38.61 -1.62 -4.64
C SER A 13 -37.53 -2.01 -3.61
N MET A 14 -37.11 -3.26 -3.63
CA MET A 14 -35.89 -3.71 -2.97
C MET A 14 -34.71 -3.12 -3.72
N SER A 15 -34.36 -1.89 -3.36
CA SER A 15 -33.03 -1.35 -3.64
C SER A 15 -32.02 -2.18 -2.89
N GLY A 16 -31.54 -3.24 -3.53
CA GLY A 16 -30.40 -4.00 -3.05
C GLY A 16 -29.18 -3.09 -3.06
N LEU A 17 -28.83 -2.52 -1.93
CA LEU A 17 -27.48 -1.99 -1.72
C LEU A 17 -26.51 -3.17 -1.86
N LEU A 18 -25.90 -3.25 -3.03
CA LEU A 18 -24.71 -4.09 -3.23
C LEU A 18 -23.59 -3.46 -2.41
N PHE A 19 -23.49 -3.89 -1.16
CA PHE A 19 -22.27 -3.67 -0.40
C PHE A 19 -21.18 -4.49 -1.09
N ILE A 20 -20.36 -3.82 -1.89
CA ILE A 20 -19.11 -4.41 -2.38
C ILE A 20 -18.22 -4.51 -1.16
N SER A 21 -18.31 -5.65 -0.47
CA SER A 21 -17.41 -6.01 0.61
C SER A 21 -16.08 -6.40 -0.01
N CYS A 22 -15.00 -5.69 0.31
CA CYS A 22 -13.65 -6.14 0.02
C CYS A 22 -13.34 -7.36 0.88
N SER A 23 -13.96 -8.48 0.57
CA SER A 23 -13.61 -9.76 1.20
C SER A 23 -12.21 -10.13 0.77
N LYS A 24 -11.31 -10.27 1.73
CA LYS A 24 -9.98 -10.83 1.54
C LYS A 24 -10.13 -12.28 1.14
N GLU A 25 -10.23 -12.54 -0.15
CA GLU A 25 -10.07 -13.90 -0.65
C GLU A 25 -8.59 -14.27 -0.55
N THR A 26 -8.17 -14.53 0.68
CA THR A 26 -6.85 -15.07 0.98
C THR A 26 -6.85 -16.55 0.59
N LYS A 27 -7.04 -16.84 -0.67
CA LYS A 27 -6.39 -18.01 -1.24
C LYS A 27 -4.92 -17.64 -1.41
N ARG A 28 -4.18 -17.67 -0.31
CA ARG A 28 -2.80 -18.11 -0.43
C ARG A 28 -2.88 -19.48 -1.06
N ALA A 29 -2.85 -19.52 -2.38
CA ALA A 29 -2.41 -20.71 -3.06
C ALA A 29 -1.05 -20.99 -2.43
N GLY A 30 -1.00 -21.97 -1.52
CA GLY A 30 0.26 -22.51 -1.08
C GLY A 30 0.97 -22.89 -2.36
N MET A 31 1.87 -22.01 -2.81
CA MET A 31 2.91 -22.45 -3.71
C MET A 31 3.71 -23.42 -2.89
N SER A 32 3.28 -24.69 -2.92
CA SER A 32 4.19 -25.79 -2.70
C SER A 32 5.23 -25.60 -3.80
N HIS A 33 6.31 -24.91 -3.46
CA HIS A 33 7.51 -24.99 -4.28
C HIS A 33 7.81 -26.47 -4.36
N ALA A 34 7.48 -27.09 -5.50
CA ALA A 34 8.10 -28.34 -5.86
C ALA A 34 9.58 -28.08 -5.62
N LYS A 35 10.23 -28.89 -4.74
CA LYS A 35 11.66 -28.77 -4.48
C LYS A 35 12.32 -28.85 -5.84
N GLY A 36 12.71 -27.70 -6.39
CA GLY A 36 13.42 -27.62 -7.65
C GLY A 36 14.74 -28.34 -7.42
N GLU A 37 14.98 -29.40 -8.18
CA GLU A 37 16.28 -30.05 -8.19
C GLU A 37 17.34 -28.98 -8.46
N GLY A 38 18.28 -28.79 -7.53
CA GLY A 38 19.38 -27.85 -7.64
C GLY A 38 19.29 -26.60 -6.74
N MET A 39 18.20 -26.37 -6.00
CA MET A 39 18.16 -25.25 -5.07
C MET A 39 18.67 -25.69 -3.68
N PRO A 40 19.56 -24.91 -3.02
CA PRO A 40 19.99 -25.18 -1.65
C PRO A 40 18.77 -25.29 -0.71
N ALA A 41 18.81 -26.20 0.27
CA ALA A 41 17.68 -26.44 1.18
C ALA A 41 17.37 -25.24 2.07
N ASP A 42 18.35 -24.35 2.27
CA ASP A 42 18.31 -23.13 3.07
C ASP A 42 18.24 -21.86 2.22
N TRP A 43 18.04 -22.00 0.90
CA TRP A 43 17.95 -20.82 0.03
C TRP A 43 16.81 -19.90 0.45
N LYS A 44 17.12 -18.66 0.58
CA LYS A 44 16.16 -17.56 0.80
C LYS A 44 16.65 -16.30 0.11
N PHE A 45 15.73 -15.56 -0.45
CA PHE A 45 16.03 -14.22 -0.93
C PHE A 45 16.28 -13.31 0.27
N THR A 46 17.32 -12.53 0.20
CA THR A 46 17.61 -11.48 1.16
C THR A 46 17.75 -10.16 0.40
N LEU A 47 17.00 -9.16 0.82
CA LEU A 47 17.09 -7.85 0.21
C LEU A 47 18.52 -7.30 0.39
N PRO A 48 19.16 -6.75 -0.66
CA PRO A 48 20.46 -6.10 -0.52
C PRO A 48 20.38 -4.97 0.53
N LYS A 49 21.50 -4.73 1.20
CA LYS A 49 21.60 -3.59 2.12
C LYS A 49 21.42 -2.29 1.33
N GLY A 50 20.40 -1.50 1.68
CA GLY A 50 20.13 -0.20 1.08
C GLY A 50 20.91 0.93 1.76
N ASP A 51 20.98 2.06 1.05
CA ASP A 51 21.53 3.33 1.53
C ASP A 51 20.38 4.32 1.76
N PRO A 52 20.12 4.78 3.01
CA PRO A 52 19.00 5.68 3.29
C PRO A 52 19.17 7.07 2.65
N VAL A 53 20.41 7.51 2.36
CA VAL A 53 20.66 8.80 1.68
C VAL A 53 20.23 8.71 0.23
N GLU A 54 20.61 7.64 -0.46
CA GLU A 54 20.16 7.38 -1.84
C GLU A 54 18.64 7.10 -1.86
N GLY A 55 18.11 6.38 -0.87
CA GLY A 55 16.69 6.11 -0.74
C GLY A 55 15.84 7.39 -0.62
N ARG A 56 16.32 8.41 0.10
CA ARG A 56 15.68 9.73 0.14
C ARG A 56 15.64 10.40 -1.24
N LYS A 57 16.70 10.26 -2.04
CA LYS A 57 16.71 10.79 -3.41
C LYS A 57 15.68 10.08 -4.27
N VAL A 58 15.66 8.75 -4.22
CA VAL A 58 14.68 7.92 -4.94
C VAL A 58 13.25 8.28 -4.50
N PHE A 59 13.00 8.54 -3.21
CA PHE A 59 11.70 8.97 -2.69
C PHE A 59 11.20 10.26 -3.36
N VAL A 60 12.10 11.21 -3.63
CA VAL A 60 11.78 12.45 -4.34
C VAL A 60 11.64 12.21 -5.84
N GLU A 61 12.56 11.45 -6.45
CA GLU A 61 12.55 11.15 -7.88
C GLU A 61 11.30 10.38 -8.33
N MET A 62 10.86 9.44 -7.51
CA MET A 62 9.64 8.66 -7.75
C MET A 62 8.36 9.38 -7.25
N GLU A 63 8.49 10.63 -6.84
CA GLU A 63 7.39 11.50 -6.42
C GLU A 63 6.57 10.96 -5.24
N CYS A 64 7.13 10.06 -4.43
CA CYS A 64 6.46 9.45 -3.27
C CYS A 64 5.91 10.51 -2.29
N HIS A 65 6.63 11.64 -2.18
CA HIS A 65 6.27 12.79 -1.35
C HIS A 65 4.96 13.50 -1.77
N LYS A 66 4.44 13.22 -2.96
CA LYS A 66 3.14 13.75 -3.39
C LYS A 66 2.00 13.16 -2.58
N CYS A 67 2.09 11.88 -2.23
CA CYS A 67 1.06 11.17 -1.49
C CYS A 67 1.43 10.94 -0.02
N HIS A 68 2.72 10.81 0.31
CA HIS A 68 3.21 10.51 1.64
C HIS A 68 3.87 11.72 2.31
N GLU A 69 3.37 12.07 3.49
CA GLU A 69 3.99 13.10 4.32
C GLU A 69 5.08 12.49 5.22
N ILE A 70 6.20 13.19 5.37
CA ILE A 70 7.24 12.91 6.35
C ILE A 70 7.54 14.22 7.08
N LYS A 71 7.15 14.31 8.36
CA LYS A 71 7.35 15.51 9.17
C LYS A 71 8.84 15.79 9.38
N GLY A 72 9.19 17.07 9.21
CA GLY A 72 10.58 17.52 9.34
C GLY A 72 11.41 17.39 8.07
N GLU A 73 10.88 16.74 7.03
CA GLU A 73 11.47 16.74 5.70
C GLU A 73 11.00 17.95 4.88
N ASN A 74 11.89 18.46 4.05
CA ASN A 74 11.59 19.54 3.11
C ASN A 74 11.63 18.97 1.68
N PHE A 75 10.46 18.62 1.18
CA PHE A 75 10.26 18.11 -0.18
C PHE A 75 9.74 19.20 -1.11
N PRO A 76 9.83 19.03 -2.44
CA PRO A 76 9.18 19.90 -3.40
C PRO A 76 7.68 20.07 -3.11
N ALA A 77 7.15 21.24 -3.45
CA ALA A 77 5.72 21.52 -3.28
C ALA A 77 4.86 20.59 -4.13
N VAL A 78 3.75 20.13 -3.56
CA VAL A 78 2.76 19.27 -4.23
C VAL A 78 1.43 20.00 -4.36
N THR A 79 0.61 19.57 -5.33
CA THR A 79 -0.75 20.07 -5.48
C THR A 79 -1.64 19.61 -4.33
N ALA A 80 -2.60 20.46 -3.93
CA ALA A 80 -3.45 20.17 -2.77
C ALA A 80 -4.26 18.86 -2.88
N GLY A 81 -4.56 18.40 -4.10
CA GLY A 81 -5.34 17.17 -4.33
C GLY A 81 -4.54 15.88 -4.18
N GLU A 82 -3.23 15.95 -4.16
CA GLU A 82 -2.33 14.79 -4.02
C GLU A 82 -1.88 14.60 -2.58
N LYS A 83 -1.90 15.66 -1.78
CA LYS A 83 -1.39 15.64 -0.40
C LYS A 83 -2.23 14.75 0.51
N GLY A 84 -1.58 13.82 1.22
CA GLY A 84 -2.22 13.01 2.25
C GLY A 84 -3.08 11.85 1.71
N VAL A 85 -2.91 11.47 0.45
CA VAL A 85 -3.58 10.29 -0.14
C VAL A 85 -3.03 8.99 0.46
N GLY A 86 -1.76 8.97 0.86
CA GLY A 86 -1.10 7.84 1.52
C GLY A 86 -0.88 8.10 3.02
N PRO A 87 -0.47 7.07 3.78
CA PRO A 87 -0.13 7.20 5.19
C PRO A 87 1.06 8.15 5.41
N GLU A 88 1.06 8.77 6.57
CA GLU A 88 2.18 9.54 7.08
C GLU A 88 3.31 8.60 7.52
N LEU A 89 4.56 8.88 7.12
CA LEU A 89 5.67 7.93 7.24
C LEU A 89 6.78 8.36 8.21
N SER A 90 6.57 9.38 9.04
CA SER A 90 7.64 9.95 9.88
C SER A 90 8.23 8.99 10.91
N GLN A 91 7.51 7.97 11.33
CA GLN A 91 7.87 7.10 12.45
C GLN A 91 7.94 5.63 12.05
N MET A 92 8.55 5.34 10.90
CA MET A 92 8.60 3.98 10.39
C MET A 92 9.73 3.13 10.96
N ALA A 93 10.75 3.75 11.57
CA ALA A 93 11.90 3.02 12.12
C ALA A 93 11.46 2.00 13.18
N GLY A 94 11.85 0.76 12.97
CA GLY A 94 11.59 -0.32 13.92
C GLY A 94 10.15 -0.83 14.01
N MET A 95 9.20 -0.24 13.26
CA MET A 95 7.81 -0.72 13.23
C MET A 95 7.65 -2.01 12.44
N HIS A 96 8.41 -2.14 11.36
CA HIS A 96 8.37 -3.28 10.45
C HIS A 96 9.78 -3.66 10.00
N PRO A 97 10.02 -4.90 9.60
CA PRO A 97 11.27 -5.28 8.96
C PRO A 97 11.44 -4.55 7.61
N VAL A 98 12.69 -4.37 7.18
CA VAL A 98 12.99 -3.63 5.94
C VAL A 98 12.35 -4.25 4.70
N GLU A 99 12.16 -5.57 4.70
CA GLU A 99 11.49 -6.32 3.63
C GLU A 99 10.00 -5.94 3.49
N PHE A 100 9.35 -5.59 4.59
CA PHE A 100 7.96 -5.10 4.56
C PHE A 100 7.85 -3.80 3.76
N PHE A 101 8.78 -2.86 3.97
CA PHE A 101 8.78 -1.63 3.18
C PHE A 101 9.04 -1.89 1.69
N ALA A 102 9.96 -2.80 1.39
CA ALA A 102 10.23 -3.18 0.01
C ALA A 102 8.98 -3.81 -0.65
N GLU A 103 8.29 -4.73 0.05
CA GLU A 103 7.05 -5.34 -0.45
C GLU A 103 5.94 -4.29 -0.64
N SER A 104 5.78 -3.37 0.30
CA SER A 104 4.78 -2.29 0.20
C SER A 104 4.99 -1.39 -1.01
N ILE A 105 6.24 -1.20 -1.44
CA ILE A 105 6.59 -0.39 -2.61
C ILE A 105 6.34 -1.15 -3.92
N ILE A 106 6.79 -2.41 -4.00
CA ILE A 106 6.74 -3.17 -5.25
C ILE A 106 5.42 -3.92 -5.44
N ASN A 107 4.68 -4.18 -4.37
CA ASN A 107 3.39 -4.88 -4.39
C ASN A 107 2.45 -4.36 -3.30
N PRO A 108 1.98 -3.12 -3.40
CA PRO A 108 1.16 -2.48 -2.36
C PRO A 108 -0.13 -3.23 -2.05
N ASN A 109 -0.63 -4.04 -2.97
CA ASN A 109 -1.82 -4.86 -2.74
C ASN A 109 -1.57 -6.09 -1.85
N ALA A 110 -0.32 -6.51 -1.64
CA ALA A 110 0.01 -7.63 -0.75
C ALA A 110 -0.08 -7.26 0.74
N VAL A 111 0.02 -5.97 1.05
CA VAL A 111 0.09 -5.45 2.43
C VAL A 111 -1.18 -4.71 2.89
N ILE A 112 -2.26 -4.77 2.11
CA ILE A 112 -3.56 -4.18 2.47
C ILE A 112 -4.09 -4.82 3.74
N ASP A 113 -4.50 -3.98 4.70
CA ASP A 113 -5.21 -4.39 5.92
C ASP A 113 -6.71 -3.99 5.91
N GLU A 114 -7.45 -4.42 6.93
CA GLU A 114 -8.89 -4.17 7.03
C GLU A 114 -9.23 -2.69 7.22
N ASP A 115 -8.33 -1.91 7.81
CA ASP A 115 -8.53 -0.50 8.11
C ASP A 115 -8.24 0.42 6.91
N ASP A 116 -7.53 -0.06 5.90
CA ASP A 116 -7.07 0.76 4.77
C ASP A 116 -8.22 1.37 3.97
N ARG A 117 -9.36 0.67 3.92
CA ARG A 117 -10.58 1.21 3.31
C ARG A 117 -11.11 2.42 4.10
N ALA A 118 -11.19 2.30 5.42
CA ALA A 118 -11.70 3.36 6.28
C ALA A 118 -10.77 4.59 6.27
N ARG A 119 -9.47 4.37 6.10
CA ARG A 119 -8.45 5.41 5.94
C ARG A 119 -8.46 6.05 4.55
N GLY A 120 -9.19 5.48 3.60
CA GLY A 120 -9.31 6.00 2.24
C GLY A 120 -8.12 5.64 1.33
N TYR A 121 -7.30 4.66 1.68
CA TYR A 121 -6.14 4.22 0.91
C TYR A 121 -6.49 3.29 -0.24
N LEU A 122 -7.72 2.79 -0.28
CA LEU A 122 -8.20 1.91 -1.35
C LEU A 122 -9.07 2.66 -2.36
N GLY A 123 -8.99 2.22 -3.61
CA GLY A 123 -9.89 2.58 -4.69
C GLY A 123 -11.24 1.87 -4.60
N GLU A 124 -12.12 2.15 -5.55
CA GLU A 124 -13.44 1.52 -5.66
C GLU A 124 -13.32 0.01 -5.95
N ASP A 125 -12.25 -0.39 -6.63
CA ASP A 125 -11.91 -1.78 -6.96
C ASP A 125 -11.26 -2.54 -5.78
N CYS A 126 -11.24 -1.95 -4.59
CA CYS A 126 -10.63 -2.51 -3.38
C CYS A 126 -9.11 -2.73 -3.48
N LYS A 127 -8.45 -2.07 -4.40
CA LYS A 127 -6.99 -2.08 -4.52
C LYS A 127 -6.37 -0.84 -3.92
N SER A 128 -5.10 -0.94 -3.58
CA SER A 128 -4.31 0.21 -3.11
C SER A 128 -4.34 1.34 -4.13
N LYS A 129 -4.50 2.57 -3.66
CA LYS A 129 -4.29 3.77 -4.49
C LYS A 129 -2.82 4.05 -4.77
N MET A 130 -1.91 3.46 -3.99
CA MET A 130 -0.50 3.51 -4.28
C MET A 130 -0.22 2.69 -5.54
N PRO A 131 0.40 3.26 -6.58
CA PRO A 131 0.80 2.50 -7.75
C PRO A 131 1.89 1.49 -7.36
N ASP A 132 1.99 0.40 -8.11
CA ASP A 132 3.16 -0.46 -8.01
C ASP A 132 4.33 0.14 -8.81
N TYR A 133 5.54 -0.19 -8.37
CA TYR A 133 6.77 0.32 -8.97
C TYR A 133 7.63 -0.80 -9.56
N ASN A 134 7.06 -1.97 -9.80
CA ASN A 134 7.76 -3.17 -10.27
C ASN A 134 8.56 -2.96 -11.57
N ASP A 135 7.98 -2.19 -12.51
CA ASP A 135 8.59 -1.97 -13.82
C ASP A 135 9.48 -0.72 -13.88
N ILE A 136 9.58 0.03 -12.77
CA ILE A 136 10.24 1.33 -12.73
C ILE A 136 11.49 1.29 -11.86
N LEU A 137 11.41 0.64 -10.69
CA LEU A 137 12.51 0.60 -9.73
C LEU A 137 13.45 -0.57 -10.01
N THR A 138 14.74 -0.29 -9.90
CA THR A 138 15.74 -1.35 -9.75
C THR A 138 15.67 -1.94 -8.34
N VAL A 139 16.16 -3.18 -8.16
CA VAL A 139 16.27 -3.82 -6.83
C VAL A 139 17.07 -2.95 -5.86
N LYS A 140 18.12 -2.26 -6.35
CA LYS A 140 18.92 -1.35 -5.53
C LYS A 140 18.07 -0.17 -5.05
N GLN A 141 17.32 0.48 -5.92
CA GLN A 141 16.48 1.61 -5.55
C GLN A 141 15.38 1.20 -4.55
N ALA A 142 14.78 0.04 -4.74
CA ALA A 142 13.81 -0.50 -3.78
C ALA A 142 14.45 -0.76 -2.40
N ALA A 143 15.66 -1.30 -2.37
CA ALA A 143 16.41 -1.51 -1.13
C ALA A 143 16.79 -0.18 -0.45
N ASP A 144 17.23 0.80 -1.23
CA ASP A 144 17.58 2.14 -0.74
C ASP A 144 16.35 2.86 -0.15
N LEU A 145 15.21 2.82 -0.85
CA LEU A 145 13.93 3.34 -0.35
C LEU A 145 13.50 2.66 0.95
N ALA A 146 13.54 1.34 1.00
CA ALA A 146 13.19 0.60 2.22
C ALA A 146 14.12 0.95 3.38
N ALA A 147 15.42 1.14 3.12
CA ALA A 147 16.39 1.60 4.12
C ALA A 147 16.09 3.02 4.59
N TYR A 148 15.71 3.93 3.69
CA TYR A 148 15.29 5.29 4.04
C TYR A 148 14.06 5.27 4.95
N LEU A 149 12.99 4.59 4.57
CA LEU A 149 11.79 4.49 5.38
C LEU A 149 12.07 3.88 6.76
N ASN A 150 12.88 2.83 6.81
CA ASN A 150 13.27 2.20 8.07
C ASN A 150 14.19 3.09 8.96
N SER A 151 14.72 4.18 8.44
CA SER A 151 15.54 5.14 9.19
C SER A 151 14.73 6.27 9.82
N LEU A 152 13.44 6.40 9.52
CA LEU A 152 12.59 7.51 9.94
C LEU A 152 12.14 7.37 11.41
N THR A 153 12.67 8.20 12.29
CA THR A 153 12.44 8.14 13.75
C THR A 153 11.48 9.21 14.29
N GLY A 154 10.79 9.94 13.40
CA GLY A 154 9.83 10.99 13.80
C GLY A 154 10.43 12.35 14.13
N GLY A 155 11.75 12.48 14.12
CA GLY A 155 12.46 13.71 14.50
C GLY A 155 13.12 14.49 13.37
N GLY A 156 12.78 14.22 12.12
CA GLY A 156 13.47 14.78 10.96
C GLY A 156 14.87 14.18 10.82
N HIS A 157 15.10 13.42 9.76
CA HIS A 157 16.38 12.77 9.53
C HIS A 157 17.44 13.84 9.22
N LYS A 158 18.29 14.16 10.20
CA LYS A 158 19.49 14.95 9.94
C LYS A 158 20.49 14.05 9.22
N VAL A 159 20.44 14.05 7.90
CA VAL A 159 21.48 13.48 7.06
C VAL A 159 22.68 14.43 7.16
N HIS A 160 23.72 14.01 7.85
CA HIS A 160 25.02 14.69 7.89
C HIS A 160 25.88 14.27 6.73
#